data_c5653cbb9bcece529d2f7d311e56b5ca
#
_entry.id   c5653cbb9bcece529d2f7d311e56b5ca
#
_cell.length_a   1.000
_cell.length_b   1.000
_cell.length_c   1.000
_cell.angle_alpha   90.00
_cell.angle_beta   90.00
_cell.angle_gamma   90.00
#
_symmetry.space_group_name_H-M   'P 1'
#
loop_
_entity.id
_entity.type
_entity.pdbx_description
1 polymer ?
#
loop_
_entity_poly.entity_id
_entity_poly.type
_entity_poly.pdbx_seq_one_letter_code
_entity_poly.pdbx_strand_id
1 'polypeptide(L)'
;MADPPWRFQNRTGKMAPEHKRLNRYGTMTLEDIMALPVAEAVAPTAHLYLWVPNALLLEGIKVLEAWGFTYKSNLVWHKVRKDGGPDGRGVGFYFRNTTELILFGVRGKNARTLAPGRSQVNFIASQKREHSRKPDEQYPLIEACSPGPFLEMFARGPRKGWTVWGNQSDDYTPTWNTYANHSQSHKEPATRRPSRKAKA
;
A
#
# COMPACT_ATOMS: atom_id res chain seq x y z
N MET A 1 3.91 -4.75 -9.32
CA MET A 1 3.52 -3.82 -8.23
C MET A 1 4.15 -4.28 -6.93
N ALA A 2 4.48 -3.34 -6.02
CA ALA A 2 5.04 -3.69 -4.71
C ALA A 2 4.55 -2.71 -3.63
N ASP A 3 4.27 -3.21 -2.42
CA ASP A 3 3.92 -2.45 -1.23
C ASP A 3 4.81 -2.90 -0.05
N PRO A 4 6.11 -2.53 -0.04
CA PRO A 4 7.03 -2.98 0.98
C PRO A 4 6.58 -2.60 2.40
N PRO A 5 6.86 -3.41 3.41
CA PRO A 5 6.58 -3.09 4.80
C PRO A 5 7.60 -2.10 5.35
N TRP A 6 7.48 -0.85 4.92
CA TRP A 6 8.40 0.23 5.24
C TRP A 6 8.60 0.42 6.74
N ARG A 7 9.85 0.56 7.15
CA ARG A 7 10.20 0.91 8.52
C ARG A 7 10.30 2.43 8.66
N PHE A 8 9.43 3.00 9.50
CA PHE A 8 9.52 4.40 9.88
C PHE A 8 10.52 4.56 11.01
N GLN A 9 11.62 5.25 10.77
CA GLN A 9 12.53 5.67 11.82
C GLN A 9 12.15 7.08 12.27
N ASN A 10 11.71 7.22 13.51
CA ASN A 10 11.49 8.52 14.10
C ASN A 10 12.70 8.91 14.96
N ARG A 11 13.35 10.03 14.62
CA ARG A 11 14.56 10.53 15.32
C ARG A 11 14.31 10.92 16.78
N THR A 12 13.05 11.12 17.18
CA THR A 12 12.70 11.60 18.52
C THR A 12 12.38 10.51 19.54
N GLY A 13 12.42 9.23 19.15
CA GLY A 13 12.09 8.09 20.04
C GLY A 13 10.64 8.04 20.54
N LYS A 14 9.84 9.07 20.31
CA LYS A 14 8.41 9.07 20.61
C LYS A 14 7.66 8.44 19.45
N MET A 15 7.15 7.23 19.67
CA MET A 15 6.31 6.57 18.67
C MET A 15 5.00 7.35 18.51
N ALA A 16 4.73 7.86 17.31
CA ALA A 16 3.40 8.35 16.97
C ALA A 16 2.37 7.24 17.17
N PRO A 17 1.11 7.54 17.55
CA PRO A 17 0.08 6.54 17.77
C PRO A 17 -0.11 5.55 16.61
N GLU A 18 0.19 5.99 15.40
CA GLU A 18 0.17 5.16 14.19
C GLU A 18 1.27 4.09 14.22
N HIS A 19 2.41 4.35 14.85
CA HIS A 19 3.55 3.43 14.94
C HIS A 19 3.31 2.27 15.92
N LYS A 20 2.45 2.43 16.93
CA LYS A 20 1.99 1.30 17.76
C LYS A 20 1.20 0.25 16.95
N ARG A 21 0.73 0.62 15.76
CA ARG A 21 0.03 -0.27 14.84
C ARG A 21 0.97 -1.07 13.95
N LEU A 22 2.23 -0.65 13.80
CA LEU A 22 3.27 -1.34 13.03
C LEU A 22 3.76 -2.63 13.71
N ASN A 23 3.46 -2.85 14.98
CA ASN A 23 3.76 -4.11 15.67
C ASN A 23 2.92 -5.32 15.18
N ARG A 24 2.09 -5.16 14.15
CA ARG A 24 1.24 -6.22 13.63
C ARG A 24 1.89 -7.07 12.53
N TYR A 25 2.92 -6.57 11.89
CA TYR A 25 3.74 -7.31 10.93
C TYR A 25 5.18 -6.81 10.97
N GLY A 26 6.13 -7.69 10.65
CA GLY A 26 7.54 -7.33 10.58
C GLY A 26 7.77 -6.25 9.54
N THR A 27 8.47 -5.18 9.91
CA THR A 27 8.94 -4.17 8.95
C THR A 27 10.33 -4.56 8.44
N MET A 28 10.66 -4.16 7.22
CA MET A 28 11.99 -4.32 6.63
C MET A 28 12.78 -3.02 6.72
N THR A 29 14.10 -3.13 6.81
CA THR A 29 14.99 -1.97 6.66
C THR A 29 15.01 -1.52 5.19
N LEU A 30 15.48 -0.29 4.94
CA LEU A 30 15.63 0.19 3.56
C LEU A 30 16.60 -0.70 2.79
N GLU A 31 17.69 -1.08 3.42
CA GLU A 31 18.74 -1.95 2.87
C GLU A 31 18.19 -3.31 2.48
N ASP A 32 17.38 -3.93 3.35
CA ASP A 32 16.75 -5.23 3.06
C ASP A 32 15.77 -5.13 1.88
N ILE A 33 14.99 -4.05 1.80
CA ILE A 33 14.08 -3.82 0.67
C ILE A 33 14.86 -3.65 -0.63
N MET A 34 15.92 -2.85 -0.62
CA MET A 34 16.78 -2.60 -1.79
C MET A 34 17.50 -3.86 -2.26
N ALA A 35 17.87 -4.75 -1.33
CA ALA A 35 18.59 -5.99 -1.61
C ALA A 35 17.73 -7.10 -2.22
N LEU A 36 16.40 -6.94 -2.27
CA LEU A 36 15.53 -7.95 -2.90
C LEU A 36 15.88 -8.12 -4.39
N PRO A 37 15.97 -9.37 -4.90
CA PRO A 37 16.41 -9.65 -6.26
C PRO A 37 15.30 -9.39 -7.29
N VAL A 38 14.65 -8.24 -7.22
CA VAL A 38 13.52 -7.87 -8.09
C VAL A 38 13.93 -7.85 -9.56
N ALA A 39 15.18 -7.46 -9.84
CA ALA A 39 15.71 -7.43 -11.19
C ALA A 39 15.72 -8.82 -11.88
N GLU A 40 15.78 -9.90 -11.10
CA GLU A 40 15.75 -11.29 -11.59
C GLU A 40 14.32 -11.81 -11.81
N ALA A 41 13.37 -11.27 -11.04
CA ALA A 41 11.96 -11.69 -11.07
C ALA A 41 11.13 -10.99 -12.14
N VAL A 42 11.65 -9.93 -12.77
CA VAL A 42 10.90 -9.10 -13.73
C VAL A 42 11.47 -9.20 -15.14
N ALA A 43 10.60 -8.99 -16.13
CA ALA A 43 11.01 -8.99 -17.54
C ALA A 43 12.06 -7.88 -17.83
N PRO A 44 12.89 -8.06 -18.90
CA PRO A 44 13.84 -7.02 -19.31
C PRO A 44 13.20 -5.67 -19.60
N THR A 45 11.95 -5.66 -20.08
CA THR A 45 11.11 -4.46 -20.24
C THR A 45 9.93 -4.58 -19.31
N ALA A 46 9.82 -3.70 -18.34
CA ALA A 46 8.80 -3.79 -17.29
C ALA A 46 8.40 -2.42 -16.74
N HIS A 47 7.23 -2.37 -16.13
CA HIS A 47 6.75 -1.26 -15.33
C HIS A 47 6.76 -1.63 -13.84
N LEU A 48 7.13 -0.69 -12.99
CA LEU A 48 7.04 -0.81 -11.55
C LEU A 48 6.05 0.22 -11.01
N TYR A 49 5.15 -0.25 -10.15
CA TYR A 49 4.26 0.55 -9.34
C TYR A 49 4.63 0.29 -7.88
N LEU A 50 5.31 1.25 -7.26
CA LEU A 50 5.86 1.12 -5.90
C LEU A 50 5.10 2.01 -4.93
N TRP A 51 4.39 1.42 -3.98
CA TRP A 51 3.74 2.14 -2.90
C TRP A 51 4.76 2.71 -1.93
N VAL A 52 4.66 4.01 -1.69
CA VAL A 52 5.59 4.73 -0.82
C VAL A 52 4.82 5.71 0.08
N PRO A 53 5.04 5.66 1.39
CA PRO A 53 4.54 6.70 2.28
C PRO A 53 5.14 8.06 1.95
N ASN A 54 4.36 9.14 2.06
CA ASN A 54 4.81 10.50 1.70
C ASN A 54 6.13 10.89 2.38
N ALA A 55 6.33 10.45 3.64
CA ALA A 55 7.54 10.76 4.41
C ALA A 55 8.80 10.01 3.92
N LEU A 56 8.64 8.98 3.10
CA LEU A 56 9.73 8.11 2.61
C LEU A 56 9.90 8.22 1.09
N LEU A 57 9.54 9.35 0.51
CA LEU A 57 9.62 9.56 -0.94
C LEU A 57 11.04 9.34 -1.49
N LEU A 58 12.06 9.87 -0.80
CA LEU A 58 13.46 9.73 -1.23
C LEU A 58 13.93 8.27 -1.12
N GLU A 59 13.52 7.58 -0.06
CA GLU A 59 13.79 6.15 0.12
C GLU A 59 13.11 5.32 -0.98
N GLY A 60 11.88 5.67 -1.32
CA GLY A 60 11.16 5.02 -2.43
C GLY A 60 11.86 5.17 -3.78
N ILE A 61 12.43 6.34 -4.07
CA ILE A 61 13.24 6.56 -5.28
C ILE A 61 14.49 5.65 -5.26
N LYS A 62 15.20 5.57 -4.13
CA LYS A 62 16.37 4.68 -3.99
C LYS A 62 16.03 3.21 -4.22
N VAL A 63 14.92 2.74 -3.66
CA VAL A 63 14.44 1.36 -3.89
C VAL A 63 14.14 1.12 -5.37
N LEU A 64 13.43 2.05 -6.00
CA LEU A 64 13.08 1.96 -7.42
C LEU A 64 14.34 1.84 -8.29
N GLU A 65 15.36 2.66 -8.02
CA GLU A 65 16.64 2.64 -8.73
C GLU A 65 17.45 1.37 -8.44
N ALA A 66 17.50 0.92 -7.17
CA ALA A 66 18.17 -0.32 -6.77
C ALA A 66 17.58 -1.56 -7.46
N TRP A 67 16.28 -1.55 -7.73
CA TRP A 67 15.61 -2.62 -8.47
C TRP A 67 15.74 -2.50 -10.00
N GLY A 68 16.53 -1.52 -10.48
CA GLY A 68 16.84 -1.33 -11.90
C GLY A 68 15.78 -0.60 -12.70
N PHE A 69 14.94 0.20 -12.04
CA PHE A 69 13.93 1.02 -12.71
C PHE A 69 14.32 2.51 -12.71
N THR A 70 13.87 3.22 -13.72
CA THR A 70 13.98 4.68 -13.81
C THR A 70 12.65 5.30 -13.48
N TYR A 71 12.60 6.20 -12.51
CA TYR A 71 11.41 6.96 -12.17
C TYR A 71 10.90 7.78 -13.35
N LYS A 72 9.60 7.77 -13.59
CA LYS A 72 8.96 8.52 -14.66
C LYS A 72 7.80 9.41 -14.20
N SER A 73 7.02 8.93 -13.24
CA SER A 73 5.83 9.62 -12.77
C SER A 73 5.40 9.04 -11.41
N ASN A 74 4.31 9.56 -10.87
CA ASN A 74 3.63 8.96 -9.74
C ASN A 74 2.12 8.96 -9.94
N LEU A 75 1.44 8.11 -9.18
CA LEU A 75 0.01 8.20 -8.97
C LEU A 75 -0.22 8.59 -7.51
N VAL A 76 -1.28 9.35 -7.26
CA VAL A 76 -1.67 9.79 -5.93
C VAL A 76 -2.97 9.10 -5.54
N TRP A 77 -2.96 8.36 -4.45
CA TRP A 77 -4.20 7.92 -3.83
C TRP A 77 -4.67 8.96 -2.82
N HIS A 78 -5.78 9.62 -3.12
CA HIS A 78 -6.48 10.50 -2.20
C HIS A 78 -7.53 9.71 -1.40
N LYS A 79 -7.34 9.66 -0.10
CA LYS A 79 -8.23 8.99 0.85
C LYS A 79 -9.40 9.92 1.16
N VAL A 80 -10.57 9.54 0.71
CA VAL A 80 -11.81 10.33 0.90
C VAL A 80 -12.73 9.70 1.93
N ARG A 81 -13.60 10.50 2.51
CA ARG A 81 -14.75 10.06 3.33
C ARG A 81 -15.94 9.71 2.44
N LYS A 82 -17.01 9.23 3.04
CA LYS A 82 -18.27 8.93 2.34
C LYS A 82 -18.89 10.15 1.63
N ASP A 83 -18.66 11.33 2.19
CA ASP A 83 -19.12 12.62 1.64
C ASP A 83 -18.21 13.19 0.56
N GLY A 84 -17.16 12.45 0.16
CA GLY A 84 -16.17 12.88 -0.83
C GLY A 84 -15.10 13.82 -0.28
N GLY A 85 -15.23 14.33 0.93
CA GLY A 85 -14.22 15.15 1.57
C GLY A 85 -12.96 14.36 1.96
N PRO A 86 -11.82 15.03 2.22
CA PRO A 86 -10.58 14.36 2.61
C PRO A 86 -10.74 13.59 3.92
N ASP A 87 -10.18 12.36 3.97
CA ASP A 87 -10.17 11.56 5.21
C ASP A 87 -9.11 12.07 6.19
N GLY A 88 -9.45 13.14 6.89
CA GLY A 88 -8.60 13.79 7.87
C GLY A 88 -8.54 13.12 9.26
N ARG A 89 -8.94 11.84 9.37
CA ARG A 89 -8.82 11.09 10.63
C ARG A 89 -7.37 10.74 10.90
N GLY A 90 -6.92 11.00 12.10
CA GLY A 90 -5.53 10.86 12.52
C GLY A 90 -4.82 12.20 12.67
N VAL A 91 -3.63 12.16 13.22
CA VAL A 91 -2.75 13.31 13.41
C VAL A 91 -1.45 13.09 12.65
N GLY A 92 -0.85 14.17 12.14
CA GLY A 92 0.47 14.14 11.53
C GLY A 92 1.40 15.10 12.27
N PHE A 93 2.71 14.93 12.16
CA PHE A 93 3.68 15.85 12.75
C PHE A 93 3.66 17.24 12.10
N TYR A 94 3.41 17.29 10.79
CA TYR A 94 3.33 18.53 10.02
C TYR A 94 1.94 18.68 9.42
N PHE A 95 1.53 17.72 8.60
CA PHE A 95 0.23 17.68 7.96
C PHE A 95 -0.45 16.33 8.21
N ARG A 96 -1.78 16.32 8.19
CA ARG A 96 -2.56 15.07 8.12
C ARG A 96 -2.45 14.50 6.73
N ASN A 97 -1.80 13.34 6.60
CA ASN A 97 -1.65 12.69 5.31
C ASN A 97 -2.96 12.05 4.86
N THR A 98 -3.64 12.72 3.95
CA THR A 98 -4.83 12.18 3.26
C THR A 98 -4.48 11.51 1.95
N THR A 99 -3.20 11.50 1.59
CA THR A 99 -2.69 10.88 0.37
C THR A 99 -1.63 9.83 0.65
N GLU A 100 -1.48 8.90 -0.28
CA GLU A 100 -0.29 8.03 -0.44
C GLU A 100 0.15 8.04 -1.89
N LEU A 101 1.42 7.71 -2.12
CA LEU A 101 2.03 7.73 -3.44
C LEU A 101 2.27 6.33 -3.97
N ILE A 102 2.09 6.16 -5.27
CA ILE A 102 2.63 5.06 -6.05
C ILE A 102 3.66 5.66 -7.00
N LEU A 103 4.93 5.35 -6.80
CA LEU A 103 5.97 5.74 -7.75
C LEU A 103 5.87 4.85 -8.98
N PHE A 104 5.85 5.45 -10.15
CA PHE A 104 5.87 4.76 -11.43
C PHE A 104 7.27 4.80 -12.03
N GLY A 105 7.86 3.62 -12.23
CA GLY A 105 9.15 3.44 -12.85
C GLY A 105 9.08 2.52 -14.05
N VAL A 106 10.02 2.69 -14.97
CA VAL A 106 10.17 1.85 -16.14
C VAL A 106 11.57 1.25 -16.23
N ARG A 107 11.66 0.06 -16.78
CA ARG A 107 12.88 -0.66 -17.08
C ARG A 107 12.88 -1.07 -18.56
N GLY A 108 14.03 -1.06 -19.20
CA GLY A 108 14.21 -1.50 -20.58
C GLY A 108 13.88 -0.43 -21.62
N LYS A 109 14.01 -0.80 -22.89
CA LYS A 109 13.76 0.08 -24.03
C LYS A 109 12.28 0.09 -24.40
N ASN A 110 11.78 1.25 -24.82
CA ASN A 110 10.39 1.42 -25.30
C ASN A 110 9.31 1.00 -24.29
N ALA A 111 9.59 1.08 -22.99
CA ALA A 111 8.66 0.76 -21.91
C ALA A 111 7.57 1.83 -21.73
N ARG A 112 6.82 2.13 -22.81
CA ARG A 112 5.69 3.06 -22.77
C ARG A 112 4.45 2.35 -22.21
N THR A 113 3.59 3.12 -21.56
CA THR A 113 2.26 2.62 -21.19
C THR A 113 1.45 2.25 -22.42
N LEU A 114 0.54 1.31 -22.29
CA LEU A 114 -0.45 0.97 -23.31
C LEU A 114 -1.29 2.21 -23.67
N ALA A 115 -1.96 2.19 -24.82
CA ALA A 115 -2.71 3.33 -25.32
C ALA A 115 -3.75 3.91 -24.32
N PRO A 116 -4.56 3.09 -23.60
CA PRO A 116 -5.47 3.59 -22.57
C PRO A 116 -4.75 4.33 -21.44
N GLY A 117 -3.54 3.87 -21.04
CA GLY A 117 -2.76 4.50 -20.00
C GLY A 117 -2.29 5.92 -20.33
N ARG A 118 -2.24 6.29 -21.61
CA ARG A 118 -1.80 7.63 -22.00
C ARG A 118 -2.84 8.72 -21.71
N SER A 119 -4.10 8.35 -21.56
CA SER A 119 -5.18 9.25 -21.13
C SER A 119 -5.58 9.05 -19.67
N GLN A 120 -4.97 8.06 -18.99
CA GLN A 120 -5.24 7.78 -17.59
C GLN A 120 -4.67 8.90 -16.70
N VAL A 121 -5.53 9.53 -15.92
CA VAL A 121 -5.06 10.48 -14.89
C VAL A 121 -4.32 9.75 -13.78
N ASN A 122 -3.33 10.40 -13.22
CA ASN A 122 -2.48 9.84 -12.14
C ASN A 122 -3.09 10.03 -10.74
N PHE A 123 -4.39 9.81 -10.62
CA PHE A 123 -5.14 10.10 -9.39
C PHE A 123 -6.19 9.03 -9.13
N ILE A 124 -6.21 8.53 -7.89
CA ILE A 124 -7.21 7.60 -7.38
C ILE A 124 -7.88 8.26 -6.17
N ALA A 125 -9.19 8.48 -6.22
CA ALA A 125 -9.95 8.93 -5.07
C ALA A 125 -10.83 7.79 -4.60
N SER A 126 -10.54 7.27 -3.41
CA SER A 126 -11.36 6.22 -2.81
C SER A 126 -11.29 6.24 -1.29
N GLN A 127 -12.27 5.61 -0.67
CA GLN A 127 -12.30 5.51 0.78
C GLN A 127 -11.23 4.52 1.26
N LYS A 128 -10.71 4.73 2.46
CA LYS A 128 -9.86 3.72 3.12
C LYS A 128 -10.62 2.43 3.31
N ARG A 129 -9.91 1.34 3.19
CA ARG A 129 -10.36 0.00 3.53
C ARG A 129 -9.79 -0.43 4.86
N GLU A 130 -9.76 -1.71 5.16
CA GLU A 130 -9.11 -2.23 6.35
C GLU A 130 -7.65 -1.78 6.47
N HIS A 131 -7.07 -1.95 7.63
CA HIS A 131 -5.72 -1.44 7.92
C HIS A 131 -4.69 -1.86 6.86
N SER A 132 -3.94 -0.88 6.38
CA SER A 132 -2.89 -1.02 5.35
C SER A 132 -3.33 -1.55 3.99
N ARG A 133 -4.60 -1.85 3.77
CA ARG A 133 -5.09 -2.27 2.46
C ARG A 133 -5.12 -1.09 1.50
N LYS A 134 -4.54 -1.30 0.34
CA LYS A 134 -4.54 -0.35 -0.76
C LYS A 134 -5.86 -0.41 -1.55
N PRO A 135 -6.19 0.63 -2.32
CA PRO A 135 -7.44 0.68 -3.08
C PRO A 135 -7.45 -0.36 -4.21
N ASP A 136 -8.57 -1.06 -4.40
CA ASP A 136 -8.67 -2.05 -5.48
C ASP A 136 -8.67 -1.41 -6.86
N GLU A 137 -9.01 -0.15 -6.94
CA GLU A 137 -9.00 0.67 -8.15
C GLU A 137 -7.62 0.74 -8.82
N GLN A 138 -6.55 0.44 -8.08
CA GLN A 138 -5.20 0.36 -8.64
C GLN A 138 -5.06 -0.76 -9.68
N TYR A 139 -5.72 -1.90 -9.49
CA TYR A 139 -5.51 -3.07 -10.36
C TYR A 139 -6.02 -2.85 -11.77
N PRO A 140 -7.29 -2.47 -12.02
CA PRO A 140 -7.75 -2.19 -13.38
C PRO A 140 -6.97 -1.03 -14.02
N LEU A 141 -6.50 -0.05 -13.23
CA LEU A 141 -5.64 1.02 -13.73
C LEU A 141 -4.31 0.45 -14.23
N ILE A 142 -3.65 -0.38 -13.45
CA ILE A 142 -2.36 -1.01 -13.83
C ILE A 142 -2.54 -1.90 -15.05
N GLU A 143 -3.58 -2.74 -15.06
CA GLU A 143 -3.90 -3.65 -16.17
C GLU A 143 -4.18 -2.91 -17.48
N ALA A 144 -4.84 -1.76 -17.40
CA ALA A 144 -5.07 -0.91 -18.57
C ALA A 144 -3.81 -0.19 -19.07
N CYS A 145 -2.86 0.11 -18.18
CA CYS A 145 -1.66 0.88 -18.49
C CYS A 145 -0.45 0.03 -18.85
N SER A 146 -0.41 -1.23 -18.43
CA SER A 146 0.79 -2.06 -18.51
C SER A 146 0.50 -3.42 -19.14
N PRO A 147 1.40 -3.92 -19.98
CA PRO A 147 1.27 -5.32 -20.45
C PRO A 147 1.58 -6.28 -19.29
N GLY A 148 0.85 -7.42 -19.26
CA GLY A 148 1.20 -8.53 -18.37
C GLY A 148 2.45 -9.30 -18.81
N PRO A 149 2.88 -10.31 -18.07
CA PRO A 149 2.26 -10.80 -16.84
C PRO A 149 2.43 -9.86 -15.63
N PHE A 150 1.55 -10.01 -14.64
CA PHE A 150 1.54 -9.14 -13.46
C PHE A 150 2.10 -9.86 -12.23
N LEU A 151 2.96 -9.18 -11.48
CA LEU A 151 3.49 -9.61 -10.19
C LEU A 151 3.11 -8.59 -9.12
N GLU A 152 2.56 -9.07 -8.01
CA GLU A 152 2.36 -8.29 -6.79
C GLU A 152 3.28 -8.82 -5.70
N MET A 153 4.23 -7.98 -5.28
CA MET A 153 5.12 -8.25 -4.15
C MET A 153 4.52 -7.67 -2.87
N PHE A 154 4.70 -8.40 -1.78
CA PHE A 154 4.10 -8.12 -0.47
C PHE A 154 2.56 -8.18 -0.52
N ALA A 155 2.06 -9.10 -1.33
CA ALA A 155 0.63 -9.29 -1.56
C ALA A 155 -0.10 -9.69 -0.28
N ARG A 156 -1.36 -9.27 -0.21
CA ARG A 156 -2.31 -9.69 0.81
C ARG A 156 -3.46 -10.45 0.14
N GLY A 157 -3.24 -11.76 0.01
CA GLY A 157 -4.17 -12.68 -0.63
C GLY A 157 -3.99 -12.84 -2.13
N PRO A 158 -4.60 -13.89 -2.69
CA PRO A 158 -4.50 -14.21 -4.11
C PRO A 158 -5.31 -13.22 -4.97
N ARG A 159 -4.88 -13.06 -6.21
CA ARG A 159 -5.58 -12.28 -7.23
C ARG A 159 -5.54 -12.99 -8.58
N LYS A 160 -6.71 -13.14 -9.20
CA LYS A 160 -6.81 -13.73 -10.54
C LYS A 160 -6.03 -12.90 -11.56
N GLY A 161 -5.18 -13.57 -12.33
CA GLY A 161 -4.36 -12.93 -13.36
C GLY A 161 -3.06 -12.31 -12.85
N TRP A 162 -2.78 -12.41 -11.54
CA TRP A 162 -1.57 -11.94 -10.91
C TRP A 162 -0.80 -13.07 -10.24
N THR A 163 0.50 -13.07 -10.39
CA THR A 163 1.40 -13.82 -9.50
C THR A 163 1.56 -13.02 -8.23
N VAL A 164 1.40 -13.64 -7.07
CA VAL A 164 1.49 -12.98 -5.76
C VAL A 164 2.65 -13.53 -4.96
N TRP A 165 3.33 -12.66 -4.23
CA TRP A 165 4.42 -13.01 -3.33
C TRP A 165 4.35 -12.13 -2.07
N GLY A 166 4.46 -12.76 -0.89
CA GLY A 166 4.44 -12.07 0.40
C GLY A 166 4.01 -12.99 1.54
N ASN A 167 4.24 -12.58 2.77
CA ASN A 167 3.93 -13.37 3.97
C ASN A 167 2.43 -13.62 4.18
N GLN A 168 1.57 -12.87 3.50
CA GLN A 168 0.10 -12.97 3.59
C GLN A 168 -0.54 -13.38 2.25
N SER A 169 0.27 -13.86 1.28
CA SER A 169 -0.24 -14.21 -0.04
C SER A 169 -1.22 -15.37 -0.03
N ASP A 170 -1.05 -16.31 0.90
CA ASP A 170 -1.86 -17.55 0.97
C ASP A 170 -2.85 -17.55 2.13
N ASP A 171 -2.50 -16.89 3.24
CA ASP A 171 -3.24 -16.95 4.51
C ASP A 171 -4.26 -15.83 4.67
N TYR A 172 -4.23 -14.82 3.81
CA TYR A 172 -5.09 -13.67 3.91
C TYR A 172 -6.16 -13.66 2.82
N THR A 173 -7.41 -13.65 3.21
CA THR A 173 -8.54 -13.42 2.29
C THR A 173 -9.00 -11.97 2.43
N PRO A 174 -8.74 -11.11 1.42
CA PRO A 174 -9.22 -9.73 1.45
C PRO A 174 -10.74 -9.69 1.55
N THR A 175 -11.26 -8.92 2.49
CA THR A 175 -12.69 -8.63 2.51
C THR A 175 -12.97 -7.58 1.45
N TRP A 176 -13.64 -7.97 0.38
CA TRP A 176 -14.02 -7.08 -0.73
C TRP A 176 -15.17 -6.13 -0.38
N ASN A 177 -15.64 -6.20 0.86
CA ASN A 177 -16.68 -5.32 1.36
C ASN A 177 -16.20 -3.87 1.33
N THR A 178 -16.99 -3.05 0.69
CA THR A 178 -16.79 -1.62 0.65
C THR A 178 -16.76 -1.01 2.06
N TYR A 179 -16.25 0.17 2.20
CA TYR A 179 -16.05 0.97 3.40
C TYR A 179 -17.14 1.02 4.44
N ALA A 180 -18.38 0.66 4.10
CA ALA A 180 -19.46 0.55 5.06
C ALA A 180 -19.06 -0.31 6.28
N ASN A 181 -18.24 -1.33 6.05
CA ASN A 181 -17.83 -2.28 7.10
C ASN A 181 -16.53 -1.88 7.83
N HIS A 182 -15.73 -0.95 7.29
CA HIS A 182 -14.45 -0.56 7.91
C HIS A 182 -14.54 0.63 8.86
N SER A 183 -15.63 1.37 8.81
CA SER A 183 -15.97 2.35 9.84
C SER A 183 -16.66 1.72 11.05
N GLN A 184 -17.13 0.50 10.92
CA GLN A 184 -17.50 -0.33 12.06
C GLN A 184 -16.19 -0.98 12.54
N SER A 185 -15.58 -0.39 13.58
CA SER A 185 -14.62 -1.14 14.38
C SER A 185 -15.25 -2.53 14.61
N HIS A 186 -14.49 -3.60 14.36
CA HIS A 186 -14.79 -4.89 14.96
C HIS A 186 -14.70 -4.66 16.47
N LYS A 187 -15.78 -4.20 17.07
CA LYS A 187 -16.01 -4.40 18.47
C LYS A 187 -16.29 -5.89 18.54
N GLU A 188 -15.29 -6.68 18.92
CA GLU A 188 -15.57 -7.96 19.53
C GLU A 188 -16.73 -7.75 20.48
N PRO A 189 -17.79 -8.57 20.39
CA PRO A 189 -18.88 -8.47 21.35
C PRO A 189 -18.25 -8.53 22.73
N ALA A 190 -18.41 -7.45 23.50
CA ALA A 190 -17.84 -7.35 24.83
C ALA A 190 -18.32 -8.60 25.58
N THR A 191 -17.41 -9.53 25.84
CA THR A 191 -17.67 -10.66 26.72
C THR A 191 -18.12 -10.06 28.02
N ARG A 192 -19.42 -10.18 28.32
CA ARG A 192 -20.00 -9.71 29.57
C ARG A 192 -19.18 -10.34 30.70
N ARG A 193 -18.34 -9.53 31.35
CA ARG A 193 -17.75 -9.92 32.63
C ARG A 193 -18.88 -10.30 33.57
N PRO A 194 -18.88 -11.50 34.16
CA PRO A 194 -19.89 -11.85 35.12
C PRO A 194 -19.86 -10.84 36.29
N SER A 195 -21.00 -10.26 36.58
CA SER A 195 -21.17 -9.31 37.68
C SER A 195 -20.72 -10.01 38.97
N ARG A 196 -19.70 -9.47 39.64
CA ARG A 196 -19.38 -9.86 41.00
C ARG A 196 -20.62 -9.58 41.86
N LYS A 197 -21.32 -10.64 42.26
CA LYS A 197 -22.34 -10.55 43.30
C LYS A 197 -21.65 -10.02 44.57
N ALA A 198 -22.14 -8.87 45.05
CA ALA A 198 -21.79 -8.38 46.38
C ALA A 198 -22.14 -9.46 47.40
N LYS A 199 -21.17 -9.87 48.21
CA LYS A 199 -21.44 -10.62 49.41
C LYS A 199 -21.93 -9.64 50.47
N ALA A 200 -23.13 -9.92 50.97
CA ALA A 200 -23.65 -9.35 52.21
C ALA A 200 -22.81 -9.80 53.43
#